data_aeb3158b500c9b81e2d6c43498277e3f
#
_entry.id   aeb3158b500c9b81e2d6c43498277e3f
#
_cell.length_a   1.000
_cell.length_b   1.000
_cell.length_c   1.000
_cell.angle_alpha   90.00
_cell.angle_beta   90.00
_cell.angle_gamma   90.00
#
_symmetry.space_group_name_H-M   'P 1'
#
loop_
_entity.id
_entity.type
_entity.pdbx_description
1 polymer ?
#
loop_
_entity_poly.entity_id
_entity_poly.type
_entity_poly.pdbx_seq_one_letter_code
_entity_poly.pdbx_strand_id
1 'polypeptide(L)'
;KIMDTYRVEEYQAYGTSAIREMTNASIILSQWEEETGIRIDVLTNSEQRFLDVKSVAYRGKNFDRIVSEGCAIVDIGGSSIQISLFENGVLQSTQNLKLGVLRIREQLRHIDARRSQLEKLIGEIVNSQMQVFTDLYLGERSFPNIIVIDDYLSSFLESQGRDLIDVGQFRSFAEYFSENSSSELAREFRMSEEGIFLLHISGAMMQCIIDALGAVRVYAPGVTLADGIVYEYAENKKILPPSHDFEEDILACARNISGRYRGNAERGQSLDLISMKIFDATKKIHGLGKRERFLLRLACILHDCGKYVSIANVSECSYNIIMRTEIIGISHIEREIVAKVVLYNHSDFVYYEQQNTASDLDRDAYLTITKLTAILRLANGLDRTHKKKLDDMRVSVREDQLIISARSGVDLTLEKALFQARAGFFTEIFGIVPVIRQRR
;
A
#
# COMPACT_ATOMS: atom_id res chain seq x y z
N LYS A 1 -6.39 19.14 -28.38
CA LYS A 1 -5.54 19.12 -29.60
C LYS A 1 -4.79 17.79 -29.78
N ILE A 2 -3.95 17.35 -28.81
CA ILE A 2 -3.22 16.05 -28.94
C ILE A 2 -4.19 14.89 -29.06
N MET A 3 -5.17 14.78 -28.17
CA MET A 3 -6.20 13.73 -28.20
C MET A 3 -6.98 13.73 -29.50
N ASP A 4 -7.36 14.89 -30.02
CA ASP A 4 -8.06 15.03 -31.32
C ASP A 4 -7.18 14.55 -32.47
N THR A 5 -5.88 14.90 -32.44
CA THR A 5 -4.91 14.48 -33.47
C THR A 5 -4.79 12.95 -33.53
N TYR A 6 -4.77 12.28 -32.38
CA TYR A 6 -4.67 10.82 -32.28
C TYR A 6 -6.04 10.11 -32.27
N ARG A 7 -7.16 10.84 -32.38
CA ARG A 7 -8.53 10.30 -32.32
C ARG A 7 -8.76 9.44 -31.11
N VAL A 8 -8.36 9.97 -29.92
CA VAL A 8 -8.48 9.26 -28.66
C VAL A 8 -9.95 9.17 -28.28
N GLU A 9 -10.47 7.94 -28.10
CA GLU A 9 -11.86 7.67 -27.70
C GLU A 9 -11.99 7.46 -26.19
N GLU A 10 -10.97 6.91 -25.54
CA GLU A 10 -10.90 6.72 -24.09
C GLU A 10 -9.61 7.35 -23.54
N TYR A 11 -9.69 7.99 -22.39
CA TYR A 11 -8.53 8.53 -21.69
C TYR A 11 -8.66 8.36 -20.18
N GLN A 12 -7.54 8.36 -19.49
CA GLN A 12 -7.45 8.50 -18.04
C GLN A 12 -6.41 9.57 -17.72
N ALA A 13 -6.75 10.49 -16.82
CA ALA A 13 -5.85 11.55 -16.40
C ALA A 13 -5.62 11.46 -14.90
N TYR A 14 -4.34 11.48 -14.51
CA TYR A 14 -3.95 11.33 -13.12
C TYR A 14 -3.11 12.51 -12.64
N GLY A 15 -3.39 12.95 -11.39
CA GLY A 15 -2.59 13.89 -10.64
C GLY A 15 -1.73 13.19 -9.60
N THR A 16 -0.50 13.67 -9.41
CA THR A 16 0.46 13.12 -8.44
C THR A 16 0.74 14.11 -7.31
N SER A 17 1.92 14.03 -6.69
CA SER A 17 2.30 14.81 -5.51
C SER A 17 2.09 16.34 -5.67
N ALA A 18 2.35 16.89 -6.84
CA ALA A 18 2.19 18.34 -7.07
C ALA A 18 0.75 18.79 -6.86
N ILE A 19 -0.24 18.06 -7.40
CA ILE A 19 -1.66 18.37 -7.22
C ILE A 19 -2.12 17.97 -5.80
N ARG A 20 -1.69 16.82 -5.31
CA ARG A 20 -2.05 16.31 -3.99
C ARG A 20 -1.65 17.26 -2.85
N GLU A 21 -0.53 17.99 -2.98
CA GLU A 21 -0.03 18.91 -1.98
C GLU A 21 -0.59 20.35 -2.11
N MET A 22 -1.39 20.63 -3.14
CA MET A 22 -2.05 21.93 -3.30
C MET A 22 -3.13 22.14 -2.24
N THR A 23 -3.14 23.29 -1.60
CA THR A 23 -4.17 23.66 -0.60
C THR A 23 -5.54 23.93 -1.23
N ASN A 24 -5.58 24.26 -2.52
CA ASN A 24 -6.78 24.57 -3.31
C ASN A 24 -7.01 23.56 -4.44
N ALA A 25 -6.53 22.32 -4.29
CA ALA A 25 -6.59 21.28 -5.32
C ALA A 25 -8.00 21.10 -5.89
N SER A 26 -9.02 20.98 -5.03
CA SER A 26 -10.40 20.77 -5.47
C SER A 26 -10.94 21.91 -6.35
N ILE A 27 -10.56 23.16 -6.07
CA ILE A 27 -10.96 24.32 -6.88
C ILE A 27 -10.30 24.27 -8.25
N ILE A 28 -9.00 24.03 -8.28
CA ILE A 28 -8.22 23.96 -9.52
C ILE A 28 -8.67 22.80 -10.40
N LEU A 29 -8.93 21.62 -9.80
CA LEU A 29 -9.41 20.45 -10.53
C LEU A 29 -10.81 20.70 -11.14
N SER A 30 -11.72 21.34 -10.39
CA SER A 30 -13.03 21.73 -10.91
C SER A 30 -12.92 22.71 -12.08
N GLN A 31 -12.05 23.72 -11.97
CA GLN A 31 -11.82 24.67 -13.05
C GLN A 31 -11.27 23.98 -14.32
N TRP A 32 -10.30 23.09 -14.16
CA TRP A 32 -9.75 22.35 -15.30
C TRP A 32 -10.79 21.41 -15.94
N GLU A 33 -11.61 20.75 -15.13
CA GLU A 33 -12.70 19.91 -15.66
C GLU A 33 -13.73 20.74 -16.41
N GLU A 34 -14.12 21.92 -15.90
CA GLU A 34 -15.04 22.83 -16.59
C GLU A 34 -14.45 23.40 -17.89
N GLU A 35 -13.16 23.75 -17.92
CA GLU A 35 -12.50 24.33 -19.10
C GLU A 35 -12.18 23.29 -20.18
N THR A 36 -11.83 22.07 -19.79
CA THR A 36 -11.28 21.07 -20.71
C THR A 36 -12.18 19.85 -20.93
N GLY A 37 -13.14 19.63 -20.06
CA GLY A 37 -13.93 18.39 -19.98
C GLY A 37 -13.12 17.19 -19.49
N ILE A 38 -11.89 17.39 -18.99
CA ILE A 38 -11.00 16.32 -18.53
C ILE A 38 -11.08 16.22 -17.01
N ARG A 39 -11.59 15.09 -16.53
CA ARG A 39 -11.54 14.75 -15.11
C ARG A 39 -10.18 14.15 -14.74
N ILE A 40 -9.56 14.69 -13.70
CA ILE A 40 -8.27 14.23 -13.19
C ILE A 40 -8.47 13.52 -11.85
N ASP A 41 -8.08 12.27 -11.76
CA ASP A 41 -8.07 11.49 -10.53
C ASP A 41 -6.72 11.66 -9.82
N VAL A 42 -6.74 12.09 -8.54
CA VAL A 42 -5.51 12.33 -7.77
C VAL A 42 -5.11 11.07 -7.06
N LEU A 43 -3.99 10.49 -7.48
CA LEU A 43 -3.44 9.28 -6.86
C LEU A 43 -2.95 9.55 -5.44
N THR A 44 -3.32 8.68 -4.51
CA THR A 44 -2.69 8.63 -3.18
C THR A 44 -1.25 8.14 -3.28
N ASN A 45 -0.45 8.34 -2.23
CA ASN A 45 0.91 7.78 -2.18
C ASN A 45 0.92 6.24 -2.33
N SER A 46 -0.06 5.55 -1.73
CA SER A 46 -0.17 4.09 -1.81
C SER A 46 -0.51 3.60 -3.21
N GLU A 47 -1.43 4.27 -3.91
CA GLU A 47 -1.81 3.94 -5.27
C GLU A 47 -0.67 4.19 -6.25
N GLN A 48 -0.03 5.38 -6.17
CA GLN A 48 1.14 5.70 -6.98
C GLN A 48 2.22 4.63 -6.83
N ARG A 49 2.60 4.30 -5.61
CA ARG A 49 3.60 3.29 -5.29
C ARG A 49 3.28 1.91 -5.84
N PHE A 50 2.01 1.54 -5.78
CA PHE A 50 1.55 0.27 -6.31
C PHE A 50 1.70 0.20 -7.83
N LEU A 51 1.40 1.30 -8.52
CA LEU A 51 1.62 1.43 -9.96
C LEU A 51 3.10 1.41 -10.32
N ASP A 52 3.96 2.03 -9.50
CA ASP A 52 5.41 1.99 -9.68
C ASP A 52 5.95 0.56 -9.54
N VAL A 53 5.51 -0.21 -8.54
CA VAL A 53 5.86 -1.64 -8.42
C VAL A 53 5.35 -2.44 -9.61
N LYS A 54 4.13 -2.17 -10.08
CA LYS A 54 3.57 -2.81 -11.29
C LYS A 54 4.39 -2.50 -12.54
N SER A 55 4.86 -1.25 -12.71
CA SER A 55 5.69 -0.88 -13.85
C SER A 55 6.99 -1.68 -13.92
N VAL A 56 7.63 -1.86 -12.76
CA VAL A 56 8.86 -2.67 -12.63
C VAL A 56 8.56 -4.14 -12.93
N ALA A 57 7.51 -4.70 -12.34
CA ALA A 57 7.15 -6.11 -12.52
C ALA A 57 6.83 -6.44 -13.98
N TYR A 58 6.18 -5.53 -14.69
CA TYR A 58 5.84 -5.71 -16.10
C TYR A 58 7.06 -5.66 -17.01
N ARG A 59 7.96 -4.69 -16.83
CA ARG A 59 9.11 -4.47 -17.71
C ARG A 59 10.34 -5.31 -17.33
N GLY A 60 10.43 -5.72 -16.08
CA GLY A 60 11.56 -6.42 -15.50
C GLY A 60 11.59 -7.91 -15.85
N LYS A 61 12.38 -8.33 -16.87
CA LYS A 61 12.53 -9.72 -17.28
C LYS A 61 12.91 -10.73 -16.18
N ASN A 62 13.31 -10.25 -15.00
CA ASN A 62 13.77 -11.07 -13.87
C ASN A 62 13.17 -10.59 -12.55
N PHE A 63 12.02 -9.92 -12.56
CA PHE A 63 11.43 -9.32 -11.36
C PHE A 63 11.29 -10.33 -10.23
N ASP A 64 10.59 -11.47 -10.46
CA ASP A 64 10.36 -12.48 -9.42
C ASP A 64 11.67 -13.05 -8.85
N ARG A 65 12.71 -13.20 -9.67
CA ARG A 65 14.02 -13.64 -9.18
C ARG A 65 14.65 -12.57 -8.29
N ILE A 66 14.66 -11.30 -8.72
CA ILE A 66 15.30 -10.21 -7.98
C ILE A 66 14.60 -10.02 -6.63
N VAL A 67 13.26 -10.02 -6.59
CA VAL A 67 12.51 -9.89 -5.34
C VAL A 67 12.63 -11.13 -4.44
N SER A 68 12.86 -12.31 -4.99
CA SER A 68 13.11 -13.53 -4.19
C SER A 68 14.50 -13.54 -3.54
N GLU A 69 15.50 -12.92 -4.17
CA GLU A 69 16.86 -12.79 -3.63
C GLU A 69 16.98 -11.70 -2.54
N GLY A 70 15.91 -10.95 -2.29
CA GLY A 70 15.89 -9.76 -1.41
C GLY A 70 16.16 -8.48 -2.22
N CYS A 71 15.15 -7.60 -2.24
CA CYS A 71 15.16 -6.40 -3.06
C CYS A 71 14.49 -5.23 -2.36
N ALA A 72 15.02 -4.03 -2.52
CA ALA A 72 14.33 -2.78 -2.23
C ALA A 72 13.95 -2.10 -3.55
N ILE A 73 12.67 -1.79 -3.74
CA ILE A 73 12.23 -0.87 -4.80
C ILE A 73 12.26 0.52 -4.20
N VAL A 74 13.03 1.40 -4.79
CA VAL A 74 13.27 2.77 -4.32
C VAL A 74 12.80 3.73 -5.39
N ASP A 75 11.73 4.47 -5.08
CA ASP A 75 11.23 5.57 -5.90
C ASP A 75 11.70 6.90 -5.30
N ILE A 76 12.51 7.65 -6.03
CA ILE A 76 13.04 8.96 -5.63
C ILE A 76 12.27 10.04 -6.38
N GLY A 77 11.22 10.56 -5.77
CA GLY A 77 10.43 11.63 -6.34
C GLY A 77 10.92 13.03 -5.93
N GLY A 78 10.26 14.05 -6.45
CA GLY A 78 10.58 15.46 -6.13
C GLY A 78 10.34 15.82 -4.65
N SER A 79 9.30 15.28 -4.02
CA SER A 79 8.87 15.61 -2.64
C SER A 79 9.18 14.54 -1.61
N SER A 80 9.35 13.27 -2.02
CA SER A 80 9.53 12.12 -1.12
C SER A 80 10.34 11.00 -1.75
N ILE A 81 10.92 10.13 -0.89
CA ILE A 81 11.45 8.82 -1.27
C ILE A 81 10.45 7.77 -0.78
N GLN A 82 10.21 6.78 -1.61
CA GLN A 82 9.41 5.61 -1.26
C GLN A 82 10.30 4.36 -1.32
N ILE A 83 10.30 3.58 -0.24
CA ILE A 83 11.09 2.35 -0.15
C ILE A 83 10.15 1.19 0.12
N SER A 84 10.11 0.23 -0.79
CA SER A 84 9.35 -1.02 -0.67
C SER A 84 10.32 -2.19 -0.58
N LEU A 85 10.29 -2.93 0.53
CA LEU A 85 11.21 -4.03 0.82
C LEU A 85 10.55 -5.37 0.47
N PHE A 86 11.20 -6.14 -0.39
CA PHE A 86 10.80 -7.50 -0.79
C PHE A 86 11.77 -8.54 -0.27
N GLU A 87 11.24 -9.60 0.30
CA GLU A 87 12.02 -10.74 0.80
C GLU A 87 11.27 -12.04 0.46
N ASN A 88 11.98 -13.03 -0.05
CA ASN A 88 11.38 -14.30 -0.49
C ASN A 88 10.22 -14.12 -1.51
N GLY A 89 10.32 -13.12 -2.37
CA GLY A 89 9.33 -12.85 -3.42
C GLY A 89 8.07 -12.10 -2.96
N VAL A 90 7.97 -11.71 -1.68
CA VAL A 90 6.80 -11.02 -1.14
C VAL A 90 7.17 -9.69 -0.49
N LEU A 91 6.27 -8.73 -0.60
CA LEU A 91 6.41 -7.41 0.01
C LEU A 91 6.36 -7.49 1.55
N GLN A 92 7.42 -7.03 2.19
CA GLN A 92 7.53 -7.01 3.65
C GLN A 92 7.06 -5.68 4.25
N SER A 93 7.47 -4.58 3.66
CA SER A 93 7.17 -3.25 4.16
C SER A 93 7.28 -2.22 3.05
N THR A 94 6.48 -1.18 3.15
CA THR A 94 6.62 0.00 2.32
C THR A 94 6.58 1.25 3.20
N GLN A 95 7.49 2.19 2.95
CA GLN A 95 7.60 3.41 3.74
C GLN A 95 7.80 4.62 2.84
N ASN A 96 7.25 5.75 3.28
CA ASN A 96 7.41 7.04 2.65
C ASN A 96 8.25 7.95 3.55
N LEU A 97 9.39 8.37 3.05
CA LEU A 97 10.25 9.35 3.70
C LEU A 97 10.01 10.72 3.06
N LYS A 98 9.78 11.74 3.87
CA LYS A 98 9.60 13.13 3.38
C LYS A 98 10.93 13.75 2.93
N LEU A 99 11.62 13.02 2.08
CA LEU A 99 12.88 13.37 1.43
C LEU A 99 12.67 13.26 -0.07
N GLY A 100 12.81 14.33 -0.81
CA GLY A 100 12.71 14.32 -2.26
C GLY A 100 13.74 15.26 -2.86
N VAL A 101 14.10 15.05 -4.12
CA VAL A 101 15.16 15.81 -4.80
C VAL A 101 14.89 17.31 -4.76
N LEU A 102 13.64 17.72 -5.06
CA LEU A 102 13.26 19.13 -5.04
C LEU A 102 13.17 19.70 -3.62
N ARG A 103 12.77 18.88 -2.65
CA ARG A 103 12.72 19.28 -1.23
C ARG A 103 14.13 19.52 -0.68
N ILE A 104 15.07 18.62 -0.97
CA ILE A 104 16.48 18.81 -0.58
C ILE A 104 17.07 20.03 -1.28
N ARG A 105 16.80 20.18 -2.59
CA ARG A 105 17.23 21.39 -3.32
C ARG A 105 16.76 22.68 -2.65
N GLU A 106 15.48 22.74 -2.24
CA GLU A 106 14.94 23.92 -1.58
C GLU A 106 15.58 24.17 -0.21
N GLN A 107 15.86 23.12 0.56
CA GLN A 107 16.59 23.24 1.83
C GLN A 107 18.01 23.75 1.64
N LEU A 108 18.68 23.33 0.56
CA LEU A 108 20.05 23.76 0.24
C LEU A 108 20.13 25.14 -0.37
N ARG A 109 19.02 25.69 -0.90
CA ARG A 109 18.98 26.97 -1.63
C ARG A 109 19.51 28.15 -0.83
N HIS A 110 19.36 28.13 0.48
CA HIS A 110 19.79 29.20 1.38
C HIS A 110 21.13 28.95 2.05
N ILE A 111 21.80 27.84 1.68
CA ILE A 111 23.09 27.45 2.24
C ILE A 111 24.18 27.81 1.24
N ASP A 112 25.02 28.75 1.59
CA ASP A 112 26.22 29.08 0.80
C ASP A 112 27.31 28.03 1.04
N ALA A 113 27.18 26.89 0.37
CA ALA A 113 28.08 25.75 0.52
C ALA A 113 28.86 25.46 -0.75
N ARG A 114 30.15 25.15 -0.59
CA ARG A 114 30.95 24.62 -1.71
C ARG A 114 30.42 23.26 -2.13
N ARG A 115 30.64 22.86 -3.37
CA ARG A 115 30.12 21.61 -3.93
C ARG A 115 30.52 20.38 -3.11
N SER A 116 31.77 20.29 -2.64
CA SER A 116 32.24 19.23 -1.77
C SER A 116 31.54 19.19 -0.38
N GLN A 117 30.92 20.29 0.02
CA GLN A 117 30.13 20.38 1.25
C GLN A 117 28.67 19.96 1.01
N LEU A 118 28.16 20.10 -0.23
CA LEU A 118 26.78 19.75 -0.56
C LEU A 118 26.51 18.25 -0.35
N GLU A 119 27.39 17.37 -0.81
CA GLU A 119 27.25 15.92 -0.62
C GLU A 119 27.18 15.55 0.86
N LYS A 120 28.06 16.17 1.67
CA LYS A 120 28.04 15.96 3.11
C LYS A 120 26.73 16.41 3.75
N LEU A 121 26.23 17.59 3.37
CA LEU A 121 24.94 18.12 3.85
C LEU A 121 23.77 17.26 3.42
N ILE A 122 23.73 16.82 2.17
CA ILE A 122 22.72 15.88 1.67
C ILE A 122 22.80 14.58 2.50
N GLY A 123 24.00 14.05 2.69
CA GLY A 123 24.22 12.87 3.52
C GLY A 123 23.70 13.01 4.94
N GLU A 124 23.99 14.15 5.61
CA GLU A 124 23.49 14.42 6.97
C GLU A 124 21.95 14.45 7.02
N ILE A 125 21.30 15.10 6.06
CA ILE A 125 19.84 15.19 5.96
C ILE A 125 19.24 13.79 5.72
N VAL A 126 19.76 13.07 4.72
CA VAL A 126 19.22 11.76 4.33
C VAL A 126 19.47 10.72 5.42
N ASN A 127 20.69 10.63 5.95
CA ASN A 127 21.06 9.64 6.95
C ASN A 127 20.27 9.79 8.24
N SER A 128 19.90 11.02 8.63
CA SER A 128 19.05 11.23 9.81
C SER A 128 17.70 10.52 9.71
N GLN A 129 17.11 10.48 8.53
CA GLN A 129 15.83 9.80 8.26
C GLN A 129 16.05 8.30 7.98
N MET A 130 17.13 7.97 7.26
CA MET A 130 17.48 6.58 6.97
C MET A 130 17.82 5.79 8.23
N GLN A 131 18.43 6.42 9.25
CA GLN A 131 18.70 5.76 10.54
C GLN A 131 17.38 5.30 11.18
N VAL A 132 16.37 6.17 11.26
CA VAL A 132 15.05 5.81 11.78
C VAL A 132 14.42 4.68 10.97
N PHE A 133 14.54 4.74 9.65
CA PHE A 133 14.05 3.68 8.77
C PHE A 133 14.78 2.36 9.02
N THR A 134 16.09 2.38 9.16
CA THR A 134 16.93 1.21 9.44
C THR A 134 16.54 0.58 10.78
N ASP A 135 16.43 1.37 11.85
CA ASP A 135 16.12 0.88 13.19
C ASP A 135 14.73 0.23 13.26
N LEU A 136 13.73 0.81 12.57
CA LEU A 136 12.35 0.35 12.64
C LEU A 136 11.98 -0.74 11.63
N TYR A 137 12.62 -0.77 10.47
CA TYR A 137 12.18 -1.60 9.35
C TYR A 137 13.24 -2.57 8.82
N LEU A 138 14.52 -2.28 8.95
CA LEU A 138 15.59 -3.18 8.51
C LEU A 138 16.08 -4.09 9.64
N GLY A 139 16.39 -3.54 10.80
CA GLY A 139 17.14 -4.26 11.84
C GLY A 139 18.51 -4.71 11.30
N GLU A 140 18.82 -5.99 11.43
CA GLU A 140 20.07 -6.60 10.92
C GLU A 140 19.96 -7.12 9.47
N ARG A 141 18.81 -6.92 8.79
CA ARG A 141 18.62 -7.39 7.41
C ARG A 141 19.34 -6.50 6.41
N SER A 142 19.82 -7.12 5.34
CA SER A 142 20.36 -6.42 4.18
C SER A 142 19.61 -6.79 2.90
N PHE A 143 19.56 -5.87 1.95
CA PHE A 143 18.87 -6.06 0.68
C PHE A 143 19.89 -5.89 -0.45
N PRO A 144 20.40 -7.00 -1.00
CA PRO A 144 21.51 -6.94 -1.95
C PRO A 144 21.14 -6.27 -3.27
N ASN A 145 19.85 -6.19 -3.60
CA ASN A 145 19.38 -5.62 -4.84
C ASN A 145 18.54 -4.37 -4.56
N ILE A 146 18.77 -3.33 -5.35
CA ILE A 146 17.89 -2.16 -5.43
C ILE A 146 17.34 -2.08 -6.84
N ILE A 147 16.05 -1.80 -6.97
CA ILE A 147 15.44 -1.34 -8.22
C ILE A 147 15.08 0.12 -8.00
N VAL A 148 15.69 1.01 -8.79
CA VAL A 148 15.43 2.45 -8.68
C VAL A 148 14.41 2.91 -9.72
N ILE A 149 13.46 3.72 -9.26
CA ILE A 149 12.52 4.46 -10.09
C ILE A 149 12.79 5.92 -9.80
N ASP A 150 13.16 6.70 -10.79
CA ASP A 150 13.58 8.09 -10.61
C ASP A 150 13.63 8.79 -11.97
N ASP A 151 13.13 10.01 -12.04
CA ASP A 151 13.13 10.81 -13.26
C ASP A 151 14.53 11.29 -13.66
N TYR A 152 15.51 11.28 -12.76
CA TYR A 152 16.87 11.78 -13.00
C TYR A 152 17.86 10.64 -13.18
N LEU A 153 18.07 9.82 -12.18
CA LEU A 153 19.08 8.75 -12.17
C LEU A 153 18.73 7.63 -13.14
N SER A 154 17.47 7.15 -13.13
CA SER A 154 17.04 6.08 -14.04
C SER A 154 17.15 6.53 -15.49
N SER A 155 16.66 7.73 -15.81
CA SER A 155 16.76 8.29 -17.17
C SER A 155 18.21 8.50 -17.61
N PHE A 156 19.08 8.92 -16.69
CA PHE A 156 20.51 9.03 -16.97
C PHE A 156 21.14 7.68 -17.28
N LEU A 157 20.91 6.66 -16.45
CA LEU A 157 21.48 5.32 -16.66
C LEU A 157 20.95 4.68 -17.95
N GLU A 158 19.66 4.85 -18.25
CA GLU A 158 19.06 4.40 -19.51
C GLU A 158 19.74 5.09 -20.73
N SER A 159 19.99 6.39 -20.65
CA SER A 159 20.70 7.14 -21.71
C SER A 159 22.12 6.63 -21.96
N GLN A 160 22.73 6.01 -20.95
CA GLN A 160 24.05 5.34 -21.04
C GLN A 160 23.96 3.87 -21.48
N GLY A 161 22.74 3.38 -21.81
CA GLY A 161 22.50 1.98 -22.18
C GLY A 161 22.71 0.99 -21.03
N ARG A 162 22.52 1.45 -19.79
CA ARG A 162 22.73 0.65 -18.57
C ARG A 162 21.45 0.52 -17.79
N ASP A 163 20.97 -0.71 -17.69
CA ASP A 163 19.81 -1.09 -16.87
C ASP A 163 20.21 -1.78 -15.55
N LEU A 164 21.50 -2.11 -15.40
CA LEU A 164 22.10 -2.72 -14.22
C LEU A 164 23.52 -2.20 -14.02
N ILE A 165 23.82 -1.75 -12.82
CA ILE A 165 25.17 -1.39 -12.39
C ILE A 165 25.49 -2.02 -11.03
N ASP A 166 26.75 -2.40 -10.79
CA ASP A 166 27.20 -2.71 -9.45
C ASP A 166 27.49 -1.43 -8.65
N VAL A 167 27.51 -1.55 -7.31
CA VAL A 167 27.72 -0.41 -6.42
C VAL A 167 29.10 0.25 -6.61
N GLY A 168 30.14 -0.51 -7.03
CA GLY A 168 31.44 0.04 -7.35
C GLY A 168 31.37 0.99 -8.55
N GLN A 169 30.66 0.59 -9.60
CA GLN A 169 30.40 1.43 -10.77
C GLN A 169 29.58 2.66 -10.40
N PHE A 170 28.57 2.50 -9.53
CA PHE A 170 27.77 3.62 -9.04
C PHE A 170 28.63 4.66 -8.31
N ARG A 171 29.51 4.21 -7.41
CA ARG A 171 30.44 5.09 -6.68
C ARG A 171 31.39 5.81 -7.63
N SER A 172 31.94 5.10 -8.62
CA SER A 172 32.79 5.77 -9.62
C SER A 172 32.07 6.85 -10.42
N PHE A 173 30.78 6.67 -10.70
CA PHE A 173 29.95 7.74 -11.26
C PHE A 173 29.77 8.92 -10.30
N ALA A 174 29.47 8.65 -9.04
CA ALA A 174 29.30 9.70 -8.04
C ALA A 174 30.59 10.53 -7.88
N GLU A 175 31.75 9.87 -7.83
CA GLU A 175 33.05 10.53 -7.79
C GLU A 175 33.29 11.39 -9.04
N TYR A 176 33.03 10.86 -10.24
CA TYR A 176 33.14 11.61 -11.48
C TYR A 176 32.26 12.85 -11.49
N PHE A 177 31.02 12.77 -11.00
CA PHE A 177 30.12 13.90 -10.88
C PHE A 177 30.59 14.94 -9.85
N SER A 178 31.25 14.52 -8.78
CA SER A 178 31.76 15.44 -7.77
C SER A 178 33.02 16.20 -8.22
N GLU A 179 33.84 15.60 -9.06
CA GLU A 179 35.11 16.17 -9.56
C GLU A 179 34.92 17.18 -10.70
N ASN A 180 33.83 17.04 -11.49
CA ASN A 180 33.59 17.85 -12.66
C ASN A 180 32.57 19.00 -12.41
N SER A 181 32.68 20.11 -13.11
CA SER A 181 31.76 21.23 -12.98
C SER A 181 30.37 20.93 -13.59
N SER A 182 29.29 21.54 -13.09
CA SER A 182 27.95 21.37 -13.65
C SER A 182 27.89 21.76 -15.12
N SER A 183 28.64 22.77 -15.54
CA SER A 183 28.68 23.24 -16.94
C SER A 183 29.43 22.27 -17.88
N GLU A 184 30.44 21.55 -17.39
CA GLU A 184 31.14 20.51 -18.14
C GLU A 184 30.22 19.30 -18.32
N LEU A 185 29.65 18.78 -17.22
CA LEU A 185 28.72 17.66 -17.23
C LEU A 185 27.46 17.95 -18.08
N ALA A 186 26.91 19.20 -18.00
CA ALA A 186 25.78 19.61 -18.81
C ALA A 186 26.05 19.52 -20.31
N ARG A 187 27.25 19.92 -20.73
CA ARG A 187 27.68 19.78 -22.13
C ARG A 187 27.92 18.32 -22.54
N GLU A 188 28.57 17.55 -21.68
CA GLU A 188 28.89 16.15 -21.95
C GLU A 188 27.62 15.30 -22.07
N PHE A 189 26.70 15.42 -21.10
CA PHE A 189 25.48 14.62 -21.06
C PHE A 189 24.28 15.27 -21.77
N ARG A 190 24.46 16.44 -22.40
CA ARG A 190 23.40 17.19 -23.10
C ARG A 190 22.18 17.48 -22.23
N MET A 191 22.43 17.80 -20.99
CA MET A 191 21.43 18.17 -20.00
C MET A 191 21.52 19.66 -19.65
N SER A 192 20.51 20.21 -19.00
CA SER A 192 20.60 21.53 -18.38
C SER A 192 21.49 21.49 -17.12
N GLU A 193 22.12 22.59 -16.76
CA GLU A 193 22.90 22.66 -15.49
C GLU A 193 22.00 22.37 -14.27
N GLU A 194 20.74 22.78 -14.33
CA GLU A 194 19.73 22.45 -13.35
C GLU A 194 19.49 20.93 -13.27
N GLY A 195 19.34 20.26 -14.42
CA GLY A 195 19.18 18.80 -14.49
C GLY A 195 20.37 18.06 -13.90
N ILE A 196 21.61 18.54 -14.18
CA ILE A 196 22.84 17.99 -13.58
C ILE A 196 22.84 18.17 -12.06
N PHE A 197 22.38 19.32 -11.56
CA PHE A 197 22.30 19.55 -10.12
C PHE A 197 21.30 18.63 -9.43
N LEU A 198 20.12 18.42 -10.03
CA LEU A 198 19.11 17.49 -9.51
C LEU A 198 19.58 16.03 -9.59
N LEU A 199 20.26 15.64 -10.67
CA LEU A 199 20.89 14.32 -10.80
C LEU A 199 21.95 14.09 -9.72
N HIS A 200 22.75 15.11 -9.40
CA HIS A 200 23.73 15.05 -8.33
C HIS A 200 23.07 14.83 -6.95
N ILE A 201 21.99 15.55 -6.66
CA ILE A 201 21.21 15.34 -5.43
C ILE A 201 20.65 13.91 -5.39
N SER A 202 20.02 13.45 -6.47
CA SER A 202 19.46 12.08 -6.55
C SER A 202 20.54 11.02 -6.35
N GLY A 203 21.71 11.19 -6.99
CA GLY A 203 22.86 10.30 -6.83
C GLY A 203 23.38 10.24 -5.39
N ALA A 204 23.53 11.39 -4.71
CA ALA A 204 23.95 11.44 -3.33
C ALA A 204 22.94 10.81 -2.37
N MET A 205 21.65 11.02 -2.62
CA MET A 205 20.57 10.35 -1.87
C MET A 205 20.61 8.83 -2.06
N MET A 206 20.78 8.37 -3.30
CA MET A 206 20.87 6.94 -3.62
C MET A 206 22.09 6.30 -2.95
N GLN A 207 23.23 6.98 -2.87
CA GLN A 207 24.42 6.47 -2.16
C GLN A 207 24.11 6.20 -0.69
N CYS A 208 23.43 7.12 -0.01
CA CYS A 208 23.00 6.92 1.38
C CYS A 208 22.05 5.72 1.53
N ILE A 209 21.15 5.52 0.57
CA ILE A 209 20.23 4.39 0.56
C ILE A 209 20.94 3.07 0.30
N ILE A 210 21.89 3.04 -0.65
CA ILE A 210 22.73 1.88 -0.94
C ILE A 210 23.48 1.44 0.33
N ASP A 211 24.11 2.39 1.01
CA ASP A 211 24.89 2.11 2.22
C ASP A 211 24.00 1.61 3.37
N ALA A 212 22.82 2.23 3.57
CA ALA A 212 21.87 1.82 4.59
C ALA A 212 21.28 0.43 4.36
N LEU A 213 21.02 0.05 3.10
CA LEU A 213 20.46 -1.25 2.72
C LEU A 213 21.51 -2.36 2.59
N GLY A 214 22.79 -2.02 2.51
CA GLY A 214 23.87 -2.97 2.23
C GLY A 214 23.78 -3.54 0.81
N ALA A 215 23.32 -2.73 -0.15
CA ALA A 215 23.10 -3.17 -1.51
C ALA A 215 24.42 -3.39 -2.28
N VAL A 216 24.39 -4.32 -3.23
CA VAL A 216 25.53 -4.64 -4.11
C VAL A 216 25.20 -4.42 -5.59
N ARG A 217 23.90 -4.37 -5.95
CA ARG A 217 23.44 -4.17 -7.33
C ARG A 217 22.31 -3.14 -7.37
N VAL A 218 22.33 -2.29 -8.39
CA VAL A 218 21.29 -1.29 -8.67
C VAL A 218 20.75 -1.55 -10.07
N TYR A 219 19.46 -1.80 -10.16
CA TYR A 219 18.71 -1.96 -11.40
C TYR A 219 17.95 -0.68 -11.68
N ALA A 220 18.09 -0.15 -12.89
CA ALA A 220 17.38 1.04 -13.36
C ALA A 220 16.61 0.68 -14.65
N PRO A 221 15.41 0.11 -14.53
CA PRO A 221 14.68 -0.43 -15.68
C PRO A 221 14.13 0.65 -16.63
N GLY A 222 14.31 1.93 -16.32
CA GLY A 222 13.78 3.06 -17.11
C GLY A 222 12.27 3.06 -17.21
N VAL A 223 11.58 2.64 -16.14
CA VAL A 223 10.11 2.63 -16.05
C VAL A 223 9.60 3.92 -15.42
N THR A 224 8.37 4.25 -15.76
CA THR A 224 7.65 5.41 -15.25
C THR A 224 6.34 4.99 -14.63
N LEU A 225 5.73 5.89 -13.84
CA LEU A 225 4.36 5.73 -13.35
C LEU A 225 3.37 5.46 -14.49
N ALA A 226 3.57 6.09 -15.65
CA ALA A 226 2.72 5.89 -16.83
C ALA A 226 2.74 4.44 -17.32
N ASP A 227 3.90 3.76 -17.29
CA ASP A 227 4.01 2.35 -17.64
C ASP A 227 3.15 1.49 -16.71
N GLY A 228 3.15 1.79 -15.40
CA GLY A 228 2.32 1.10 -14.41
C GLY A 228 0.83 1.30 -14.62
N ILE A 229 0.41 2.52 -14.97
CA ILE A 229 -0.98 2.84 -15.31
C ILE A 229 -1.43 2.07 -16.55
N VAL A 230 -0.63 2.09 -17.61
CA VAL A 230 -0.93 1.35 -18.86
C VAL A 230 -1.01 -0.14 -18.60
N TYR A 231 -0.08 -0.68 -17.79
CA TYR A 231 -0.10 -2.09 -17.43
C TYR A 231 -1.34 -2.47 -16.64
N GLU A 232 -1.71 -1.68 -15.62
CA GLU A 232 -2.92 -1.93 -14.83
C GLU A 232 -4.20 -1.87 -15.70
N TYR A 233 -4.27 -0.91 -16.61
CA TYR A 233 -5.37 -0.84 -17.59
C TYR A 233 -5.45 -2.11 -18.45
N ALA A 234 -4.31 -2.56 -19.00
CA ALA A 234 -4.25 -3.74 -19.83
C ALA A 234 -4.59 -5.04 -19.06
N GLU A 235 -4.17 -5.14 -17.81
CA GLU A 235 -4.52 -6.24 -16.89
C GLU A 235 -6.02 -6.27 -16.60
N ASN A 236 -6.61 -5.12 -16.26
CA ASN A 236 -8.03 -4.99 -15.98
C ASN A 236 -8.92 -5.30 -17.20
N LYS A 237 -8.46 -4.93 -18.39
CA LYS A 237 -9.11 -5.28 -19.67
C LYS A 237 -8.80 -6.73 -20.12
N LYS A 238 -8.00 -7.49 -19.36
CA LYS A 238 -7.54 -8.86 -19.70
C LYS A 238 -6.76 -8.94 -21.02
N ILE A 239 -6.11 -7.88 -21.43
CA ILE A 239 -5.21 -7.83 -22.58
C ILE A 239 -3.90 -8.50 -22.25
N LEU A 240 -3.43 -8.32 -21.00
CA LEU A 240 -2.22 -8.95 -20.47
C LEU A 240 -2.55 -9.82 -19.25
N PRO A 241 -1.88 -10.97 -19.08
CA PRO A 241 -1.99 -11.73 -17.84
C PRO A 241 -1.25 -11.01 -16.70
N PRO A 242 -1.64 -11.24 -15.43
CA PRO A 242 -0.87 -10.78 -14.29
C PRO A 242 0.57 -11.32 -14.34
N SER A 243 1.55 -10.46 -14.12
CA SER A 243 2.96 -10.85 -14.08
C SER A 243 3.41 -11.27 -12.67
N HIS A 244 2.64 -10.89 -11.65
CA HIS A 244 2.95 -11.11 -10.24
C HIS A 244 1.67 -11.14 -9.40
N ASP A 245 1.71 -11.79 -8.22
CA ASP A 245 0.57 -11.82 -7.29
C ASP A 245 0.57 -10.61 -6.36
N PHE A 246 0.10 -9.48 -6.88
CA PHE A 246 0.01 -8.23 -6.14
C PHE A 246 -1.00 -8.27 -4.98
N GLU A 247 -2.04 -9.13 -5.04
CA GLU A 247 -2.97 -9.29 -3.91
C GLU A 247 -2.24 -9.91 -2.72
N GLU A 248 -1.37 -10.91 -2.97
CA GLU A 248 -0.56 -11.52 -1.92
C GLU A 248 0.44 -10.53 -1.30
N ASP A 249 1.02 -9.63 -2.10
CA ASP A 249 1.88 -8.56 -1.57
C ASP A 249 1.15 -7.65 -0.58
N ILE A 250 -0.07 -7.24 -0.90
CA ILE A 250 -0.87 -6.40 -0.01
C ILE A 250 -1.21 -7.15 1.29
N LEU A 251 -1.58 -8.45 1.19
CA LEU A 251 -1.83 -9.30 2.35
C LEU A 251 -0.57 -9.52 3.19
N ALA A 252 0.57 -9.73 2.56
CA ALA A 252 1.86 -9.88 3.24
C ALA A 252 2.24 -8.59 3.98
N CYS A 253 2.08 -7.42 3.35
CA CYS A 253 2.25 -6.12 4.00
C CYS A 253 1.36 -5.98 5.24
N ALA A 254 0.07 -6.34 5.14
CA ALA A 254 -0.85 -6.31 6.28
C ALA A 254 -0.44 -7.28 7.39
N ARG A 255 0.02 -8.50 7.07
CA ARG A 255 0.56 -9.46 8.06
C ARG A 255 1.79 -8.91 8.76
N ASN A 256 2.69 -8.24 8.03
CA ASN A 256 3.88 -7.60 8.60
C ASN A 256 3.51 -6.45 9.53
N ILE A 257 2.52 -5.62 9.16
CA ILE A 257 1.99 -4.58 10.07
C ILE A 257 1.44 -5.25 11.33
N SER A 258 0.58 -6.27 11.20
CA SER A 258 0.04 -7.01 12.34
C SER A 258 1.16 -7.60 13.20
N GLY A 259 2.17 -8.24 12.61
CA GLY A 259 3.33 -8.82 13.30
C GLY A 259 4.15 -7.79 14.08
N ARG A 260 4.42 -6.63 13.49
CA ARG A 260 5.14 -5.52 14.14
C ARG A 260 4.43 -5.02 15.39
N TYR A 261 3.10 -4.99 15.37
CA TYR A 261 2.26 -4.66 16.53
C TYR A 261 1.85 -5.91 17.34
N ARG A 262 2.57 -7.04 17.18
CA ARG A 262 2.33 -8.29 17.91
C ARG A 262 0.89 -8.77 17.85
N GLY A 263 0.23 -8.58 16.71
CA GLY A 263 -1.09 -9.16 16.43
C GLY A 263 -1.01 -10.69 16.41
N ASN A 264 -2.14 -11.33 16.70
CA ASN A 264 -2.21 -12.79 16.74
C ASN A 264 -2.50 -13.34 15.34
N ALA A 265 -1.45 -13.83 14.66
CA ALA A 265 -1.55 -14.36 13.29
C ALA A 265 -2.51 -15.57 13.17
N GLU A 266 -2.48 -16.49 14.14
CA GLU A 266 -3.38 -17.68 14.11
C GLU A 266 -4.84 -17.28 14.22
N ARG A 267 -5.12 -16.29 15.08
CA ARG A 267 -6.47 -15.75 15.20
C ARG A 267 -6.90 -15.00 13.92
N GLY A 268 -6.02 -14.21 13.34
CA GLY A 268 -6.27 -13.56 12.06
C GLY A 268 -6.65 -14.55 10.97
N GLN A 269 -5.94 -15.68 10.89
CA GLN A 269 -6.23 -16.78 9.95
C GLN A 269 -7.59 -17.45 10.23
N SER A 270 -7.90 -17.72 11.50
CA SER A 270 -9.20 -18.30 11.87
C SER A 270 -10.35 -17.36 11.51
N LEU A 271 -10.22 -16.05 11.84
CA LEU A 271 -11.22 -15.05 11.47
C LEU A 271 -11.36 -14.90 9.94
N ASP A 272 -10.26 -14.92 9.19
CA ASP A 272 -10.28 -14.89 7.72
C ASP A 272 -11.07 -16.10 7.19
N LEU A 273 -10.74 -17.32 7.63
CA LEU A 273 -11.43 -18.55 7.20
C LEU A 273 -12.94 -18.48 7.48
N ILE A 274 -13.33 -18.09 8.69
CA ILE A 274 -14.73 -18.02 9.09
C ILE A 274 -15.46 -16.91 8.31
N SER A 275 -14.88 -15.72 8.23
CA SER A 275 -15.45 -14.57 7.53
C SER A 275 -15.63 -14.85 6.04
N MET A 276 -14.66 -15.51 5.39
CA MET A 276 -14.76 -15.85 3.97
C MET A 276 -15.88 -16.86 3.71
N LYS A 277 -16.07 -17.87 4.57
CA LYS A 277 -17.19 -18.82 4.44
C LYS A 277 -18.54 -18.14 4.60
N ILE A 278 -18.68 -17.17 5.51
CA ILE A 278 -19.91 -16.38 5.69
C ILE A 278 -20.12 -15.47 4.48
N PHE A 279 -19.10 -14.73 4.05
CA PHE A 279 -19.15 -13.85 2.89
C PHE A 279 -19.61 -14.60 1.63
N ASP A 280 -18.95 -15.70 1.32
CA ASP A 280 -19.25 -16.48 0.12
C ASP A 280 -20.67 -17.11 0.16
N ALA A 281 -21.14 -17.55 1.33
CA ALA A 281 -22.48 -18.09 1.51
C ALA A 281 -23.59 -17.02 1.36
N THR A 282 -23.29 -15.76 1.74
CA THR A 282 -24.24 -14.64 1.70
C THR A 282 -24.11 -13.74 0.47
N LYS A 283 -23.29 -14.13 -0.51
CA LYS A 283 -22.97 -13.33 -1.70
C LYS A 283 -24.21 -12.82 -2.47
N LYS A 284 -25.25 -13.64 -2.59
CA LYS A 284 -26.51 -13.27 -3.28
C LYS A 284 -27.32 -12.23 -2.49
N ILE A 285 -27.07 -12.07 -1.19
CA ILE A 285 -27.80 -11.18 -0.31
C ILE A 285 -27.07 -9.82 -0.23
N HIS A 286 -25.77 -9.85 0.03
CA HIS A 286 -25.02 -8.59 0.23
C HIS A 286 -24.65 -7.90 -1.09
N GLY A 287 -24.53 -8.61 -2.21
CA GLY A 287 -24.20 -8.03 -3.52
C GLY A 287 -22.77 -7.48 -3.65
N LEU A 288 -21.89 -7.71 -2.65
CA LEU A 288 -20.50 -7.24 -2.66
C LEU A 288 -19.64 -8.11 -3.60
N GLY A 289 -18.56 -7.51 -4.13
CA GLY A 289 -17.68 -8.12 -5.10
C GLY A 289 -16.40 -8.74 -4.51
N LYS A 290 -15.44 -9.00 -5.39
CA LYS A 290 -14.13 -9.55 -5.02
C LYS A 290 -13.31 -8.55 -4.20
N ARG A 291 -13.43 -7.25 -4.51
CA ARG A 291 -12.65 -6.21 -3.84
C ARG A 291 -13.06 -6.07 -2.38
N GLU A 292 -14.35 -6.04 -2.08
CA GLU A 292 -14.85 -5.97 -0.71
C GLU A 292 -14.52 -7.25 0.07
N ARG A 293 -14.54 -8.42 -0.59
CA ARG A 293 -14.04 -9.66 0.00
C ARG A 293 -12.58 -9.56 0.41
N PHE A 294 -11.76 -8.93 -0.41
CA PHE A 294 -10.34 -8.68 -0.13
C PHE A 294 -10.16 -7.70 1.03
N LEU A 295 -10.94 -6.60 1.09
CA LEU A 295 -10.91 -5.66 2.22
C LEU A 295 -11.30 -6.34 3.54
N LEU A 296 -12.25 -7.28 3.52
CA LEU A 296 -12.60 -8.06 4.70
C LEU A 296 -11.44 -8.94 5.19
N ARG A 297 -10.66 -9.53 4.28
CA ARG A 297 -9.45 -10.29 4.63
C ARG A 297 -8.41 -9.39 5.32
N LEU A 298 -8.19 -8.18 4.80
CA LEU A 298 -7.30 -7.20 5.45
C LEU A 298 -7.79 -6.84 6.86
N ALA A 299 -9.09 -6.63 7.04
CA ALA A 299 -9.69 -6.37 8.35
C ALA A 299 -9.49 -7.55 9.32
N CYS A 300 -9.58 -8.80 8.84
CA CYS A 300 -9.31 -9.99 9.65
C CYS A 300 -7.85 -10.06 10.10
N ILE A 301 -6.89 -9.71 9.24
CA ILE A 301 -5.45 -9.72 9.56
C ILE A 301 -5.12 -8.63 10.58
N LEU A 302 -5.70 -7.45 10.44
CA LEU A 302 -5.36 -6.26 11.22
C LEU A 302 -6.24 -6.06 12.47
N HIS A 303 -7.20 -6.97 12.74
CA HIS A 303 -8.28 -6.78 13.73
C HIS A 303 -7.81 -6.49 15.16
N ASP A 304 -6.61 -6.88 15.54
CA ASP A 304 -6.11 -6.80 16.92
C ASP A 304 -4.74 -6.12 17.08
N CYS A 305 -4.22 -5.49 16.02
CA CYS A 305 -2.92 -4.81 16.08
C CYS A 305 -2.87 -3.69 17.15
N GLY A 306 -4.00 -3.11 17.51
CA GLY A 306 -4.09 -2.11 18.58
C GLY A 306 -3.81 -2.60 19.99
N LYS A 307 -3.84 -3.92 20.24
CA LYS A 307 -3.52 -4.50 21.55
C LYS A 307 -2.12 -4.15 22.06
N TYR A 308 -1.20 -3.95 21.14
CA TYR A 308 0.16 -3.52 21.49
C TYR A 308 0.17 -2.17 22.19
N VAL A 309 -0.75 -1.27 21.85
CA VAL A 309 -0.87 0.07 22.42
C VAL A 309 -1.75 0.06 23.67
N SER A 310 -2.96 -0.56 23.59
CA SER A 310 -3.91 -0.61 24.71
C SER A 310 -4.78 -1.85 24.64
N ILE A 311 -4.86 -2.60 25.74
CA ILE A 311 -5.75 -3.75 25.89
C ILE A 311 -7.21 -3.30 26.09
N ALA A 312 -7.42 -2.15 26.72
CA ALA A 312 -8.76 -1.62 26.96
C ALA A 312 -9.39 -0.99 25.70
N ASN A 313 -8.58 -0.34 24.86
CA ASN A 313 -9.05 0.40 23.68
C ASN A 313 -8.50 -0.20 22.36
N VAL A 314 -8.56 -1.53 22.25
CA VAL A 314 -7.99 -2.26 21.09
C VAL A 314 -8.51 -1.75 19.77
N SER A 315 -9.82 -1.54 19.64
CA SER A 315 -10.47 -1.15 18.38
C SER A 315 -10.04 0.22 17.90
N GLU A 316 -10.02 1.21 18.80
CA GLU A 316 -9.61 2.58 18.48
C GLU A 316 -8.11 2.65 18.15
N CYS A 317 -7.29 1.93 18.92
CA CYS A 317 -5.85 1.84 18.62
C CYS A 317 -5.60 1.14 17.29
N SER A 318 -6.33 0.05 16.97
CA SER A 318 -6.22 -0.62 15.67
C SER A 318 -6.65 0.30 14.52
N TYR A 319 -7.77 1.02 14.68
CA TYR A 319 -8.20 2.03 13.71
C TYR A 319 -7.10 3.06 13.44
N ASN A 320 -6.52 3.64 14.50
CA ASN A 320 -5.46 4.64 14.35
C ASN A 320 -4.20 4.07 13.70
N ILE A 321 -3.80 2.85 14.05
CA ILE A 321 -2.67 2.18 13.40
C ILE A 321 -2.93 2.01 11.91
N ILE A 322 -4.10 1.47 11.52
CA ILE A 322 -4.45 1.24 10.12
C ILE A 322 -4.47 2.55 9.34
N MET A 323 -5.10 3.60 9.89
CA MET A 323 -5.20 4.91 9.23
C MET A 323 -3.85 5.62 9.09
N ARG A 324 -2.89 5.36 9.98
CA ARG A 324 -1.57 6.00 9.99
C ARG A 324 -0.45 5.16 9.40
N THR A 325 -0.74 3.91 9.05
CA THR A 325 0.23 3.01 8.42
C THR A 325 0.00 2.95 6.92
N GLU A 326 1.08 2.89 6.17
CA GLU A 326 1.00 2.74 4.72
C GLU A 326 0.70 1.27 4.37
N ILE A 327 -0.39 1.05 3.64
CA ILE A 327 -0.75 -0.23 3.04
C ILE A 327 -0.80 -0.01 1.53
N ILE A 328 0.16 -0.57 0.84
CA ILE A 328 0.28 -0.44 -0.62
C ILE A 328 -0.95 -1.04 -1.31
N GLY A 329 -1.35 -0.48 -2.45
CA GLY A 329 -2.39 -1.06 -3.31
C GLY A 329 -3.83 -0.92 -2.81
N ILE A 330 -4.06 -0.13 -1.75
CA ILE A 330 -5.41 0.28 -1.34
C ILE A 330 -5.53 1.80 -1.31
N SER A 331 -6.68 2.30 -1.74
CA SER A 331 -6.99 3.72 -1.71
C SER A 331 -7.20 4.23 -0.28
N HIS A 332 -7.28 5.56 -0.10
CA HIS A 332 -7.59 6.15 1.20
C HIS A 332 -8.96 5.70 1.71
N ILE A 333 -9.96 5.67 0.84
CA ILE A 333 -11.33 5.22 1.16
C ILE A 333 -11.33 3.75 1.57
N GLU A 334 -10.63 2.89 0.83
CA GLU A 334 -10.53 1.47 1.17
C GLU A 334 -9.80 1.23 2.49
N ARG A 335 -8.75 2.00 2.77
CA ARG A 335 -8.07 1.96 4.06
C ARG A 335 -9.01 2.38 5.20
N GLU A 336 -9.83 3.42 4.99
CA GLU A 336 -10.82 3.83 5.97
C GLU A 336 -11.92 2.77 6.15
N ILE A 337 -12.38 2.12 5.07
CA ILE A 337 -13.29 0.98 5.16
C ILE A 337 -12.71 -0.11 6.07
N VAL A 338 -11.49 -0.56 5.81
CA VAL A 338 -10.82 -1.59 6.64
C VAL A 338 -10.71 -1.13 8.09
N ALA A 339 -10.26 0.10 8.32
CA ALA A 339 -10.10 0.66 9.66
C ALA A 339 -11.43 0.75 10.44
N LYS A 340 -12.51 1.20 9.79
CA LYS A 340 -13.85 1.27 10.38
C LYS A 340 -14.44 -0.10 10.66
N VAL A 341 -14.24 -1.09 9.77
CA VAL A 341 -14.66 -2.47 10.01
C VAL A 341 -13.97 -3.05 11.25
N VAL A 342 -12.67 -2.78 11.42
CA VAL A 342 -11.91 -3.19 12.60
C VAL A 342 -12.39 -2.43 13.85
N LEU A 343 -12.63 -1.12 13.76
CA LEU A 343 -13.17 -0.31 14.86
C LEU A 343 -14.50 -0.89 15.34
N TYR A 344 -15.45 -1.05 14.44
CA TYR A 344 -16.79 -1.50 14.76
C TYR A 344 -16.90 -2.99 15.10
N ASN A 345 -15.83 -3.76 14.97
CA ASN A 345 -15.83 -5.15 15.43
C ASN A 345 -16.10 -5.29 16.94
N HIS A 346 -15.70 -4.29 17.72
CA HIS A 346 -15.89 -4.28 19.19
C HIS A 346 -16.60 -3.04 19.71
N SER A 347 -16.47 -1.90 19.06
CA SER A 347 -17.12 -0.63 19.45
C SER A 347 -18.56 -0.58 18.95
N ASP A 348 -19.38 0.30 19.56
CA ASP A 348 -20.75 0.54 19.10
C ASP A 348 -20.76 1.04 17.66
N PHE A 349 -21.74 0.55 16.89
CA PHE A 349 -21.85 0.93 15.49
C PHE A 349 -22.56 2.29 15.39
N VAL A 350 -21.96 3.22 14.61
CA VAL A 350 -22.52 4.55 14.36
C VAL A 350 -23.27 4.52 13.03
N TYR A 351 -24.58 4.73 13.08
CA TYR A 351 -25.44 4.75 11.89
C TYR A 351 -25.20 6.01 11.05
N TYR A 352 -25.50 5.91 9.75
CA TYR A 352 -25.21 6.96 8.77
C TYR A 352 -25.75 8.33 9.18
N GLU A 353 -27.00 8.37 9.69
CA GLU A 353 -27.67 9.56 10.14
C GLU A 353 -27.08 10.19 11.40
N GLN A 354 -26.25 9.43 12.12
CA GLN A 354 -25.54 9.87 13.33
C GLN A 354 -24.10 10.31 13.06
N GLN A 355 -23.62 10.12 11.83
CA GLN A 355 -22.27 10.53 11.48
C GLN A 355 -22.20 12.05 11.36
N ASN A 356 -21.21 12.66 12.02
CA ASN A 356 -20.88 14.06 11.79
C ASN A 356 -20.44 14.25 10.33
N THR A 357 -20.85 15.35 9.71
CA THR A 357 -20.59 15.74 8.32
C THR A 357 -19.11 15.83 7.89
N ALA A 358 -18.18 15.45 8.76
CA ALA A 358 -16.72 15.49 8.51
C ALA A 358 -16.13 14.19 7.95
N SER A 359 -16.97 13.18 7.63
CA SER A 359 -16.48 11.94 7.01
C SER A 359 -16.58 12.08 5.49
N ASP A 360 -15.46 11.85 4.79
CA ASP A 360 -15.38 11.82 3.32
C ASP A 360 -16.02 10.55 2.71
N LEU A 361 -16.59 9.67 3.55
CA LEU A 361 -17.19 8.42 3.11
C LEU A 361 -18.59 8.67 2.54
N ASP A 362 -18.76 8.24 1.30
CA ASP A 362 -20.06 8.22 0.66
C ASP A 362 -20.97 7.11 1.21
N ARG A 363 -22.22 7.08 0.74
CA ARG A 363 -23.21 6.08 1.17
C ARG A 363 -22.79 4.66 0.81
N ASP A 364 -22.11 4.46 -0.31
CA ASP A 364 -21.73 3.12 -0.77
C ASP A 364 -20.59 2.54 0.07
N ALA A 365 -19.60 3.36 0.42
CA ALA A 365 -18.55 3.00 1.37
C ALA A 365 -19.14 2.69 2.76
N TYR A 366 -20.10 3.51 3.25
CA TYR A 366 -20.80 3.23 4.50
C TYR A 366 -21.53 1.87 4.47
N LEU A 367 -22.28 1.57 3.40
CA LEU A 367 -22.97 0.29 3.27
C LEU A 367 -21.99 -0.89 3.20
N THR A 368 -20.85 -0.70 2.58
CA THR A 368 -19.76 -1.68 2.56
C THR A 368 -19.24 -1.93 3.97
N ILE A 369 -18.90 -0.88 4.73
CA ILE A 369 -18.47 -0.98 6.12
C ILE A 369 -19.51 -1.73 6.95
N THR A 370 -20.78 -1.38 6.82
CA THR A 370 -21.88 -2.00 7.56
C THR A 370 -21.95 -3.51 7.33
N LYS A 371 -21.94 -3.94 6.07
CA LYS A 371 -22.01 -5.35 5.68
C LYS A 371 -20.77 -6.14 6.12
N LEU A 372 -19.56 -5.60 5.89
CA LEU A 372 -18.32 -6.24 6.31
C LEU A 372 -18.21 -6.34 7.84
N THR A 373 -18.63 -5.30 8.57
CA THR A 373 -18.68 -5.31 10.04
C THR A 373 -19.61 -6.40 10.57
N ALA A 374 -20.79 -6.56 9.98
CA ALA A 374 -21.74 -7.59 10.39
C ALA A 374 -21.15 -9.00 10.24
N ILE A 375 -20.43 -9.26 9.13
CA ILE A 375 -19.74 -10.52 8.89
C ILE A 375 -18.60 -10.73 9.91
N LEU A 376 -17.74 -9.72 10.10
CA LEU A 376 -16.60 -9.84 11.02
C LEU A 376 -17.04 -10.02 12.48
N ARG A 377 -18.05 -9.28 12.93
CA ARG A 377 -18.64 -9.46 14.27
C ARG A 377 -19.16 -10.87 14.49
N LEU A 378 -19.87 -11.40 13.50
CA LEU A 378 -20.41 -12.76 13.57
C LEU A 378 -19.28 -13.79 13.64
N ALA A 379 -18.26 -13.67 12.78
CA ALA A 379 -17.07 -14.52 12.77
C ALA A 379 -16.32 -14.47 14.11
N ASN A 380 -16.14 -13.26 14.67
CA ASN A 380 -15.50 -13.07 15.97
C ASN A 380 -16.29 -13.72 17.14
N GLY A 381 -17.61 -13.74 17.04
CA GLY A 381 -18.47 -14.46 18.01
C GLY A 381 -18.29 -15.98 17.95
N LEU A 382 -17.94 -16.52 16.79
CA LEU A 382 -17.74 -17.96 16.56
C LEU A 382 -16.38 -18.48 17.05
N ASP A 383 -15.34 -17.64 17.11
CA ASP A 383 -13.98 -18.06 17.52
C ASP A 383 -13.46 -17.25 18.73
N ARG A 384 -14.33 -16.94 19.68
CA ARG A 384 -13.94 -16.15 20.85
C ARG A 384 -12.92 -16.81 21.75
N THR A 385 -12.94 -18.14 21.80
CA THR A 385 -12.03 -18.94 22.66
C THR A 385 -10.68 -19.23 22.03
N HIS A 386 -10.50 -18.90 20.75
CA HIS A 386 -9.27 -19.19 19.98
C HIS A 386 -8.89 -20.68 19.94
N LYS A 387 -9.87 -21.58 20.07
CA LYS A 387 -9.67 -23.04 20.08
C LYS A 387 -9.94 -23.71 18.74
N LYS A 388 -10.16 -22.92 17.69
CA LYS A 388 -10.40 -23.40 16.31
C LYS A 388 -11.49 -24.48 16.23
N LYS A 389 -12.51 -24.40 17.09
CA LYS A 389 -13.59 -25.39 17.20
C LYS A 389 -14.46 -25.48 15.94
N LEU A 390 -14.40 -24.48 15.09
CA LEU A 390 -15.26 -24.31 13.91
C LEU A 390 -14.48 -24.31 12.58
N ASP A 391 -13.23 -24.77 12.56
CA ASP A 391 -12.42 -24.81 11.33
C ASP A 391 -13.08 -25.64 10.21
N ASP A 392 -13.72 -26.77 10.57
CA ASP A 392 -14.46 -27.66 9.65
C ASP A 392 -15.92 -27.24 9.41
N MET A 393 -16.31 -26.03 9.82
CA MET A 393 -17.69 -25.60 9.65
C MET A 393 -18.09 -25.48 8.17
N ARG A 394 -19.37 -25.74 7.90
CA ARG A 394 -20.03 -25.41 6.63
C ARG A 394 -21.04 -24.30 6.85
N VAL A 395 -21.09 -23.36 5.93
CA VAL A 395 -22.05 -22.25 5.98
C VAL A 395 -22.95 -22.33 4.76
N SER A 396 -24.25 -22.18 4.97
CA SER A 396 -25.23 -22.18 3.88
C SER A 396 -26.42 -21.31 4.25
N VAL A 397 -27.05 -20.69 3.27
CA VAL A 397 -28.30 -19.96 3.44
C VAL A 397 -29.45 -20.86 3.03
N ARG A 398 -30.47 -20.96 3.86
CA ARG A 398 -31.73 -21.66 3.55
C ARG A 398 -32.88 -20.81 4.07
N GLU A 399 -33.78 -20.48 3.18
CA GLU A 399 -34.89 -19.57 3.50
C GLU A 399 -34.40 -18.28 4.13
N ASP A 400 -34.80 -17.96 5.33
CA ASP A 400 -34.43 -16.80 6.13
C ASP A 400 -33.34 -17.09 7.18
N GLN A 401 -32.58 -18.21 7.03
CA GLN A 401 -31.54 -18.62 7.98
C GLN A 401 -30.17 -18.75 7.35
N LEU A 402 -29.15 -18.18 8.03
CA LEU A 402 -27.75 -18.53 7.79
C LEU A 402 -27.38 -19.72 8.71
N ILE A 403 -27.26 -20.91 8.14
CA ILE A 403 -26.98 -22.14 8.89
C ILE A 403 -25.46 -22.37 8.94
N ILE A 404 -24.91 -22.32 10.15
CA ILE A 404 -23.51 -22.62 10.46
C ILE A 404 -23.46 -24.02 11.06
N SER A 405 -22.99 -24.99 10.27
CA SER A 405 -22.98 -26.40 10.67
C SER A 405 -21.60 -26.77 11.23
N ALA A 406 -21.55 -27.08 12.50
CA ALA A 406 -20.35 -27.55 13.22
C ALA A 406 -20.29 -29.09 13.33
N ARG A 407 -19.09 -29.62 13.63
CA ARG A 407 -18.87 -31.06 13.86
C ARG A 407 -19.59 -31.52 15.15
N SER A 408 -20.11 -32.73 15.14
CA SER A 408 -20.67 -33.36 16.34
C SER A 408 -19.58 -33.64 17.39
N GLY A 409 -19.94 -33.56 18.68
CA GLY A 409 -19.03 -33.86 19.79
C GLY A 409 -18.13 -32.70 20.25
N VAL A 410 -18.16 -31.57 19.59
CA VAL A 410 -17.45 -30.35 20.06
C VAL A 410 -18.35 -29.54 20.99
N ASP A 411 -17.87 -29.23 22.19
CA ASP A 411 -18.62 -28.33 23.10
C ASP A 411 -18.57 -26.85 22.55
N LEU A 412 -19.73 -26.37 22.14
CA LEU A 412 -19.98 -25.04 21.61
C LEU A 412 -20.81 -24.15 22.53
N THR A 413 -20.91 -24.49 23.82
CA THR A 413 -21.77 -23.76 24.76
C THR A 413 -21.44 -22.32 24.84
N LEU A 414 -20.14 -21.99 24.97
CA LEU A 414 -19.66 -20.60 25.05
C LEU A 414 -19.82 -19.88 23.70
N GLU A 415 -19.45 -20.54 22.61
CA GLU A 415 -19.60 -19.98 21.26
C GLU A 415 -21.05 -19.65 20.96
N LYS A 416 -22.01 -20.51 21.30
CA LYS A 416 -23.45 -20.26 21.11
C LYS A 416 -23.93 -19.05 21.91
N ALA A 417 -23.49 -18.90 23.15
CA ALA A 417 -23.88 -17.76 23.99
C ALA A 417 -23.35 -16.43 23.44
N LEU A 418 -22.05 -16.37 23.07
CA LEU A 418 -21.42 -15.16 22.54
C LEU A 418 -21.88 -14.84 21.11
N PHE A 419 -22.18 -15.85 20.33
CA PHE A 419 -22.74 -15.72 18.99
C PHE A 419 -24.11 -15.02 19.02
N GLN A 420 -24.98 -15.43 19.95
CA GLN A 420 -26.31 -14.83 20.06
C GLN A 420 -26.27 -13.31 20.27
N ALA A 421 -25.30 -12.82 21.04
CA ALA A 421 -25.11 -11.37 21.25
C ALA A 421 -24.70 -10.63 19.97
N ARG A 422 -24.11 -11.33 18.98
CA ARG A 422 -23.65 -10.76 17.69
C ARG A 422 -24.61 -11.02 16.54
N ALA A 423 -25.49 -11.99 16.68
CA ALA A 423 -26.48 -12.39 15.68
C ALA A 423 -27.50 -11.31 15.37
N GLY A 424 -27.87 -10.48 16.37
CA GLY A 424 -28.83 -9.39 16.21
C GLY A 424 -28.43 -8.38 15.14
N PHE A 425 -27.20 -7.87 15.22
CA PHE A 425 -26.69 -6.90 14.22
C PHE A 425 -26.59 -7.53 12.82
N PHE A 426 -26.17 -8.81 12.72
CA PHE A 426 -26.15 -9.51 11.43
C PHE A 426 -27.56 -9.65 10.85
N THR A 427 -28.55 -10.00 11.67
CA THR A 427 -29.96 -10.11 11.24
C THR A 427 -30.52 -8.78 10.77
N GLU A 428 -30.22 -7.70 11.48
CA GLU A 428 -30.62 -6.35 11.10
C GLU A 428 -30.11 -5.97 9.70
N ILE A 429 -28.83 -6.27 9.41
CA ILE A 429 -28.20 -5.87 8.15
C ILE A 429 -28.56 -6.76 6.96
N PHE A 430 -28.73 -8.09 7.19
CA PHE A 430 -28.93 -9.04 6.11
C PHE A 430 -30.36 -9.57 5.99
N GLY A 431 -31.22 -9.31 6.97
CA GLY A 431 -32.60 -9.80 7.01
C GLY A 431 -32.71 -11.33 7.21
N ILE A 432 -31.62 -12.03 7.52
CA ILE A 432 -31.59 -13.48 7.76
C ILE A 432 -31.01 -13.78 9.14
N VAL A 433 -31.53 -14.81 9.80
CA VAL A 433 -31.16 -15.20 11.17
C VAL A 433 -30.01 -16.20 11.17
N PRO A 434 -28.84 -15.88 11.73
CA PRO A 434 -27.75 -16.84 11.82
C PRO A 434 -28.01 -17.86 12.94
N VAL A 435 -27.84 -19.16 12.65
CA VAL A 435 -28.04 -20.28 13.58
C VAL A 435 -26.89 -21.26 13.54
N ILE A 436 -26.45 -21.75 14.71
CA ILE A 436 -25.46 -22.81 14.82
C ILE A 436 -26.17 -24.16 14.94
N ARG A 437 -25.88 -25.08 14.04
CA ARG A 437 -26.34 -26.46 14.07
C ARG A 437 -25.16 -27.44 14.20
N GLN A 438 -25.28 -28.43 15.07
CA GLN A 438 -24.29 -29.51 15.14
C GLN A 438 -24.73 -30.66 14.22
N ARG A 439 -23.81 -31.11 13.36
CA ARG A 439 -24.05 -32.30 12.54
C ARG A 439 -24.07 -33.52 13.44
N ARG A 440 -25.03 -34.41 13.18
CA ARG A 440 -25.04 -35.74 13.78
C ARG A 440 -23.94 -36.64 13.18
#